data_e8e8b1331ab18a1b91305efbb2de28ae
#
_entry.id   e8e8b1331ab18a1b91305efbb2de28ae
#
_cell.length_a   1.000
_cell.length_b   1.000
_cell.length_c   1.000
_cell.angle_alpha   90.00
_cell.angle_beta   90.00
_cell.angle_gamma   90.00
#
_symmetry.space_group_name_H-M   'P 1'
#
loop_
_entity.id
_entity.type
_entity.pdbx_description
1 polymer ?
#
loop_
_entity_poly.entity_id
_entity_poly.type
_entity_poly.pdbx_seq_one_letter_code
_entity_poly.pdbx_strand_id
1 'polypeptide(L)'
;GIFMASIRKRGSSYLIVVSMGYDYNGKRIKPQQKTVHPPEELTPKQVEKWLNEQAVLFERECRHTPQPVQQLTLAKYIDLWLTDIAPGKLAKSTIRRDRQDIERILPALGHYKLTELRPEHFRNFYAELRKVIRPDTKKPLSEYTIEGVHATLCSILSDAVEGGFLSHNPAWRTYRYAGRKCEKKIADEETAQKIIAALEGESIKYETYFKLIIATGMRR
;
A
#
# COMPACT_ATOMS: atom_id res chain seq x y z
N GLY A 1 -2.44 6.87 20.39
CA GLY A 1 -3.48 7.22 21.36
C GLY A 1 -3.44 6.29 22.56
N ILE A 2 -3.49 6.85 23.78
CA ILE A 2 -3.45 6.07 25.02
C ILE A 2 -4.84 5.44 25.20
N PHE A 3 -4.92 4.10 25.10
CA PHE A 3 -6.10 3.36 25.49
C PHE A 3 -6.19 3.44 27.02
N MET A 4 -7.23 4.07 27.54
CA MET A 4 -7.50 4.13 28.99
C MET A 4 -8.86 3.49 29.27
N ALA A 5 -8.86 2.44 30.10
CA ALA A 5 -10.09 1.87 30.61
C ALA A 5 -10.62 2.72 31.77
N SER A 6 -11.92 2.93 31.79
CA SER A 6 -12.63 3.49 32.95
C SER A 6 -13.64 2.46 33.45
N ILE A 7 -13.72 2.32 34.77
CA ILE A 7 -14.63 1.37 35.44
C ILE A 7 -15.76 2.16 36.08
N ARG A 8 -17.01 1.77 35.82
CA ARG A 8 -18.22 2.40 36.41
C ARG A 8 -19.07 1.34 37.06
N LYS A 9 -19.44 1.56 38.31
CA LYS A 9 -20.36 0.67 39.03
C LYS A 9 -21.81 0.87 38.53
N ARG A 10 -22.51 -0.23 38.25
CA ARG A 10 -23.95 -0.26 37.89
C ARG A 10 -24.66 -1.32 38.75
N GLY A 11 -25.17 -0.92 39.92
CA GLY A 11 -25.81 -1.86 40.83
C GLY A 11 -24.86 -2.94 41.30
N SER A 12 -25.17 -4.21 41.00
CA SER A 12 -24.33 -5.39 41.29
C SER A 12 -23.26 -5.68 40.25
N SER A 13 -23.25 -4.94 39.10
CA SER A 13 -22.31 -5.12 38.02
C SER A 13 -21.39 -3.92 37.82
N TYR A 14 -20.29 -4.13 37.09
CA TYR A 14 -19.35 -3.08 36.71
C TYR A 14 -19.24 -2.99 35.18
N LEU A 15 -19.28 -1.77 34.67
CA LEU A 15 -19.09 -1.47 33.27
C LEU A 15 -17.65 -0.99 33.05
N ILE A 16 -16.88 -1.73 32.27
CA ILE A 16 -15.56 -1.33 31.82
C ILE A 16 -15.72 -0.68 30.45
N VAL A 17 -15.22 0.54 30.29
CA VAL A 17 -15.28 1.32 29.05
C VAL A 17 -13.88 1.65 28.59
N VAL A 18 -13.49 1.21 27.39
CA VAL A 18 -12.20 1.51 26.79
C VAL A 18 -12.41 2.53 25.66
N SER A 19 -11.72 3.66 25.76
CA SER A 19 -11.72 4.67 24.69
C SER A 19 -10.86 4.18 23.54
N MET A 20 -11.42 4.21 22.31
CA MET A 20 -10.74 3.74 21.10
C MET A 20 -10.03 4.86 20.32
N GLY A 21 -9.99 6.10 20.88
CA GLY A 21 -9.38 7.25 20.23
C GLY A 21 -10.23 7.86 19.14
N TYR A 22 -9.56 8.39 18.13
CA TYR A 22 -10.17 9.06 16.98
C TYR A 22 -9.79 8.32 15.70
N ASP A 23 -10.67 8.35 14.70
CA ASP A 23 -10.39 7.85 13.36
C ASP A 23 -9.49 8.82 12.57
N TYR A 24 -9.10 8.43 11.35
CA TYR A 24 -8.25 9.25 10.47
C TYR A 24 -8.89 10.61 10.06
N ASN A 25 -10.20 10.77 10.20
CA ASN A 25 -10.93 12.03 9.96
C ASN A 25 -11.06 12.87 11.24
N GLY A 26 -10.40 12.47 12.34
CA GLY A 26 -10.53 13.16 13.63
C GLY A 26 -11.87 12.93 14.35
N LYS A 27 -12.71 12.01 13.86
CA LYS A 27 -13.97 11.66 14.49
C LYS A 27 -13.73 10.62 15.59
N ARG A 28 -14.34 10.87 16.76
CA ARG A 28 -14.21 9.96 17.90
C ARG A 28 -14.78 8.59 17.59
N ILE A 29 -13.96 7.56 17.79
CA ILE A 29 -14.35 6.16 17.61
C ILE A 29 -15.25 5.76 18.79
N LYS A 30 -16.27 4.96 18.50
CA LYS A 30 -17.21 4.47 19.51
C LYS A 30 -16.46 3.65 20.58
N PRO A 31 -16.53 4.01 21.86
CA PRO A 31 -15.83 3.27 22.91
C PRO A 31 -16.35 1.84 23.01
N GLN A 32 -15.46 0.90 23.28
CA GLN A 32 -15.84 -0.48 23.58
C GLN A 32 -16.26 -0.60 25.03
N GLN A 33 -17.29 -1.40 25.29
CA GLN A 33 -17.87 -1.57 26.61
C GLN A 33 -18.07 -3.05 26.92
N LYS A 34 -17.69 -3.44 28.16
CA LYS A 34 -17.84 -4.81 28.66
C LYS A 34 -18.43 -4.73 30.08
N THR A 35 -19.55 -5.43 30.31
CA THR A 35 -20.11 -5.56 31.64
C THR A 35 -19.53 -6.79 32.32
N VAL A 36 -19.06 -6.66 33.55
CA VAL A 36 -18.47 -7.75 34.34
C VAL A 36 -19.18 -7.84 35.69
N HIS A 37 -19.28 -9.06 36.19
CA HIS A 37 -19.86 -9.38 37.50
C HIS A 37 -18.76 -9.97 38.35
N PRO A 38 -18.35 -9.33 39.48
CA PRO A 38 -17.39 -9.93 40.38
C PRO A 38 -18.01 -11.16 41.07
N PRO A 39 -17.22 -12.21 41.32
CA PRO A 39 -17.66 -13.35 42.10
C PRO A 39 -18.10 -12.90 43.53
N GLU A 40 -19.17 -13.50 44.06
CA GLU A 40 -19.75 -13.13 45.36
C GLU A 40 -18.83 -13.43 46.56
N GLU A 41 -17.84 -14.29 46.36
CA GLU A 41 -16.89 -14.72 47.38
C GLU A 41 -15.76 -13.72 47.68
N LEU A 42 -15.63 -12.63 46.87
CA LEU A 42 -14.51 -11.70 46.96
C LEU A 42 -14.78 -10.57 47.99
N THR A 43 -13.78 -10.29 48.81
CA THR A 43 -13.78 -9.10 49.67
C THR A 43 -13.69 -7.81 48.83
N PRO A 44 -14.15 -6.65 49.34
CA PRO A 44 -14.14 -5.39 48.57
C PRO A 44 -12.78 -5.01 47.96
N LYS A 45 -11.68 -5.27 48.67
CA LYS A 45 -10.32 -5.05 48.18
C LYS A 45 -9.92 -6.02 47.07
N GLN A 46 -10.38 -7.27 47.13
CA GLN A 46 -10.14 -8.27 46.11
C GLN A 46 -10.97 -7.97 44.83
N VAL A 47 -12.20 -7.42 44.99
CA VAL A 47 -13.03 -6.96 43.89
C VAL A 47 -12.32 -5.86 43.11
N GLU A 48 -11.71 -4.88 43.77
CA GLU A 48 -10.98 -3.78 43.11
C GLU A 48 -9.78 -4.31 42.30
N LYS A 49 -9.01 -5.21 42.90
CA LYS A 49 -7.87 -5.86 42.20
C LYS A 49 -8.34 -6.65 40.98
N TRP A 50 -9.39 -7.45 41.15
CA TRP A 50 -9.96 -8.25 40.07
C TRP A 50 -10.51 -7.36 38.93
N LEU A 51 -11.18 -6.25 39.25
CA LEU A 51 -11.69 -5.29 38.27
C LEU A 51 -10.54 -4.65 37.47
N ASN A 52 -9.42 -4.32 38.11
CA ASN A 52 -8.25 -3.77 37.41
C ASN A 52 -7.61 -4.84 36.50
N GLU A 53 -7.56 -6.09 36.89
CA GLU A 53 -7.10 -7.19 36.03
C GLU A 53 -8.02 -7.38 34.83
N GLN A 54 -9.35 -7.35 35.02
CA GLN A 54 -10.31 -7.42 33.94
C GLN A 54 -10.21 -6.21 33.00
N ALA A 55 -9.95 -5.02 33.52
CA ALA A 55 -9.74 -3.83 32.71
C ALA A 55 -8.50 -3.94 31.82
N VAL A 56 -7.39 -4.42 32.36
CA VAL A 56 -6.14 -4.66 31.59
C VAL A 56 -6.34 -5.74 30.52
N LEU A 57 -7.04 -6.82 30.85
CA LEU A 57 -7.36 -7.87 29.86
C LEU A 57 -8.24 -7.30 28.75
N PHE A 58 -9.27 -6.54 29.10
CA PHE A 58 -10.17 -5.93 28.12
C PHE A 58 -9.48 -4.85 27.27
N GLU A 59 -8.55 -4.07 27.84
CA GLU A 59 -7.70 -3.17 27.06
C GLU A 59 -6.85 -3.93 26.03
N ARG A 60 -6.28 -5.09 26.39
CA ARG A 60 -5.54 -5.95 25.45
C ARG A 60 -6.46 -6.51 24.38
N GLU A 61 -7.65 -7.00 24.73
CA GLU A 61 -8.66 -7.44 23.77
C GLU A 61 -9.00 -6.31 22.79
N CYS A 62 -9.23 -5.08 23.30
CA CYS A 62 -9.53 -3.91 22.48
C CYS A 62 -8.37 -3.48 21.57
N ARG A 63 -7.10 -3.65 21.99
CA ARG A 63 -5.93 -3.40 21.11
C ARG A 63 -5.84 -4.39 19.96
N HIS A 64 -6.32 -5.61 20.17
CA HIS A 64 -6.39 -6.63 19.13
C HIS A 64 -7.72 -6.63 18.38
N THR A 65 -8.72 -5.87 18.88
CA THR A 65 -10.00 -5.71 18.17
C THR A 65 -9.82 -4.78 16.97
N PRO A 66 -10.34 -5.17 15.81
CA PRO A 66 -10.25 -4.38 14.59
C PRO A 66 -10.78 -2.96 14.79
N GLN A 67 -9.87 -1.98 14.73
CA GLN A 67 -10.24 -0.55 14.69
C GLN A 67 -11.06 -0.27 13.42
N PRO A 68 -11.85 0.86 13.32
CA PRO A 68 -12.52 1.28 12.08
C PRO A 68 -11.59 1.42 10.87
N VAL A 69 -10.29 1.61 11.10
CA VAL A 69 -9.22 1.48 10.10
C VAL A 69 -9.26 0.13 9.39
N GLN A 70 -9.73 -0.93 10.03
CA GLN A 70 -9.81 -2.28 9.48
C GLN A 70 -11.02 -2.49 8.56
N GLN A 71 -11.94 -1.55 8.46
CA GLN A 71 -12.99 -1.56 7.43
C GLN A 71 -12.60 -0.76 6.18
N LEU A 72 -11.38 -0.17 6.18
CA LEU A 72 -10.88 0.57 5.04
C LEU A 72 -10.55 -0.39 3.90
N THR A 73 -11.26 -0.24 2.78
CA THR A 73 -10.97 -1.01 1.57
C THR A 73 -9.73 -0.47 0.88
N LEU A 74 -9.06 -1.32 0.07
CA LEU A 74 -7.91 -0.90 -0.71
C LEU A 74 -8.26 0.28 -1.63
N ALA A 75 -9.45 0.28 -2.24
CA ALA A 75 -9.89 1.40 -3.07
C ALA A 75 -9.91 2.72 -2.32
N LYS A 76 -10.54 2.76 -1.15
CA LYS A 76 -10.60 3.98 -0.32
C LYS A 76 -9.23 4.42 0.17
N TYR A 77 -8.34 3.47 0.47
CA TYR A 77 -6.97 3.80 0.86
C TYR A 77 -6.17 4.36 -0.31
N ILE A 78 -6.34 3.83 -1.52
CA ILE A 78 -5.69 4.36 -2.74
C ILE A 78 -6.15 5.79 -3.02
N ASP A 79 -7.43 6.10 -2.83
CA ASP A 79 -7.94 7.47 -2.99
C ASP A 79 -7.26 8.43 -2.00
N LEU A 80 -7.17 8.05 -0.72
CA LEU A 80 -6.45 8.80 0.29
C LEU A 80 -4.96 8.94 -0.05
N TRP A 81 -4.33 7.86 -0.48
CA TRP A 81 -2.91 7.86 -0.88
C TRP A 81 -2.64 8.81 -2.03
N LEU A 82 -3.49 8.80 -3.08
CA LEU A 82 -3.38 9.70 -4.23
C LEU A 82 -3.61 11.18 -3.88
N THR A 83 -4.43 11.47 -2.86
CA THR A 83 -4.80 12.83 -2.46
C THR A 83 -3.79 13.42 -1.49
N ASP A 84 -3.38 12.67 -0.47
CA ASP A 84 -2.67 13.20 0.69
C ASP A 84 -1.20 12.76 0.75
N ILE A 85 -0.89 11.52 0.34
CA ILE A 85 0.45 10.93 0.54
C ILE A 85 1.33 11.11 -0.71
N ALA A 86 0.85 10.66 -1.85
CA ALA A 86 1.63 10.65 -3.09
C ALA A 86 2.11 12.04 -3.54
N PRO A 87 1.32 13.14 -3.44
CA PRO A 87 1.77 14.46 -3.87
C PRO A 87 2.95 15.02 -3.07
N GLY A 88 3.09 14.63 -1.80
CA GLY A 88 4.20 15.04 -0.94
C GLY A 88 5.46 14.18 -1.10
N LYS A 89 5.34 13.00 -1.70
CA LYS A 89 6.42 11.98 -1.73
C LYS A 89 6.94 11.71 -3.15
N LEU A 90 6.10 11.86 -4.17
CA LEU A 90 6.38 11.43 -5.54
C LEU A 90 6.31 12.57 -6.55
N ALA A 91 7.12 12.46 -7.60
CA ALA A 91 7.06 13.37 -8.75
C ALA A 91 5.73 13.19 -9.52
N LYS A 92 5.21 14.27 -10.13
CA LYS A 92 3.96 14.25 -10.91
C LYS A 92 3.96 13.18 -12.02
N SER A 93 5.11 12.94 -12.67
CA SER A 93 5.26 11.91 -13.69
C SER A 93 5.12 10.49 -13.14
N THR A 94 5.62 10.25 -11.92
CA THR A 94 5.47 8.97 -11.22
C THR A 94 4.00 8.72 -10.85
N ILE A 95 3.34 9.72 -10.25
CA ILE A 95 1.92 9.63 -9.90
C ILE A 95 1.06 9.34 -11.14
N ARG A 96 1.39 9.97 -12.30
CA ARG A 96 0.67 9.71 -13.55
C ARG A 96 0.81 8.25 -14.00
N ARG A 97 2.00 7.68 -13.90
CA ARG A 97 2.25 6.27 -14.21
C ARG A 97 1.52 5.36 -13.22
N ASP A 98 1.63 5.66 -11.93
CA ASP A 98 1.01 4.87 -10.88
C ASP A 98 -0.52 4.86 -11.01
N ARG A 99 -1.15 5.95 -11.46
CA ARG A 99 -2.59 5.98 -11.79
C ARG A 99 -2.98 4.94 -12.85
N GLN A 100 -2.16 4.76 -13.89
CA GLN A 100 -2.42 3.73 -14.93
C GLN A 100 -2.34 2.31 -14.35
N ASP A 101 -1.42 2.08 -13.41
CA ASP A 101 -1.33 0.81 -12.72
C ASP A 101 -2.50 0.59 -11.75
N ILE A 102 -2.92 1.65 -11.05
CA ILE A 102 -4.08 1.66 -10.15
C ILE A 102 -5.37 1.33 -10.89
N GLU A 103 -5.55 1.82 -12.12
CA GLU A 103 -6.72 1.46 -12.96
C GLU A 103 -6.84 -0.05 -13.20
N ARG A 104 -5.72 -0.78 -13.19
CA ARG A 104 -5.70 -2.25 -13.29
C ARG A 104 -5.93 -2.93 -11.94
N ILE A 105 -5.48 -2.30 -10.86
CA ILE A 105 -5.55 -2.84 -9.48
C ILE A 105 -6.98 -2.76 -8.93
N LEU A 106 -7.64 -1.62 -9.11
CA LEU A 106 -8.93 -1.32 -8.49
C LEU A 106 -10.04 -2.36 -8.79
N PRO A 107 -10.25 -2.79 -10.05
CA PRO A 107 -11.30 -3.76 -10.35
C PRO A 107 -11.10 -5.11 -9.68
N ALA A 108 -9.84 -5.54 -9.51
CA ALA A 108 -9.50 -6.85 -9.00
C ALA A 108 -9.34 -6.88 -7.47
N LEU A 109 -8.72 -5.86 -6.89
CA LEU A 109 -8.32 -5.86 -5.47
C LEU A 109 -8.98 -4.75 -4.64
N GLY A 110 -9.58 -3.75 -5.28
CA GLY A 110 -10.10 -2.55 -4.60
C GLY A 110 -11.18 -2.82 -3.56
N HIS A 111 -11.97 -3.87 -3.73
CA HIS A 111 -13.07 -4.25 -2.84
C HIS A 111 -12.61 -4.93 -1.53
N TYR A 112 -11.39 -5.48 -1.50
CA TYR A 112 -10.86 -6.11 -0.29
C TYR A 112 -10.55 -5.06 0.78
N LYS A 113 -10.82 -5.38 2.05
CA LYS A 113 -10.30 -4.59 3.17
C LYS A 113 -8.79 -4.77 3.25
N LEU A 114 -8.09 -3.70 3.65
CA LEU A 114 -6.62 -3.74 3.79
C LEU A 114 -6.15 -4.93 4.65
N THR A 115 -6.85 -5.20 5.75
CA THR A 115 -6.53 -6.27 6.71
C THR A 115 -6.87 -7.67 6.20
N GLU A 116 -7.69 -7.79 5.16
CA GLU A 116 -8.07 -9.06 4.54
C GLU A 116 -7.17 -9.42 3.37
N LEU A 117 -6.30 -8.48 2.93
CA LEU A 117 -5.36 -8.72 1.85
C LEU A 117 -4.31 -9.77 2.25
N ARG A 118 -4.19 -10.81 1.43
CA ARG A 118 -3.25 -11.92 1.61
C ARG A 118 -2.38 -12.10 0.38
N PRO A 119 -1.19 -12.69 0.51
CA PRO A 119 -0.29 -12.96 -0.61
C PRO A 119 -0.94 -13.69 -1.79
N GLU A 120 -1.93 -14.55 -1.51
CA GLU A 120 -2.66 -15.32 -2.52
C GLU A 120 -3.48 -14.42 -3.46
N HIS A 121 -4.10 -13.36 -2.93
CA HIS A 121 -4.87 -12.41 -3.75
C HIS A 121 -3.99 -11.75 -4.81
N PHE A 122 -2.76 -11.38 -4.45
CA PHE A 122 -1.81 -10.77 -5.39
C PHE A 122 -1.31 -11.78 -6.42
N ARG A 123 -0.99 -13.02 -6.02
CA ARG A 123 -0.57 -14.07 -6.96
C ARG A 123 -1.65 -14.36 -8.00
N ASN A 124 -2.90 -14.49 -7.56
CA ASN A 124 -4.04 -14.69 -8.45
C ASN A 124 -4.24 -13.50 -9.39
N PHE A 125 -4.14 -12.29 -8.86
CA PHE A 125 -4.22 -11.05 -9.65
C PHE A 125 -3.15 -11.00 -10.74
N TYR A 126 -1.89 -11.32 -10.45
CA TYR A 126 -0.84 -11.34 -11.47
C TYR A 126 -1.04 -12.46 -12.50
N ALA A 127 -1.60 -13.60 -12.09
CA ALA A 127 -1.96 -14.67 -13.03
C ALA A 127 -3.05 -14.22 -14.01
N GLU A 128 -4.05 -13.47 -13.54
CA GLU A 128 -5.08 -12.88 -14.42
C GLU A 128 -4.51 -11.78 -15.30
N LEU A 129 -3.62 -10.91 -14.81
CA LEU A 129 -2.98 -9.88 -15.63
C LEU A 129 -2.20 -10.45 -16.82
N ARG A 130 -1.58 -11.64 -16.68
CA ARG A 130 -0.89 -12.32 -17.79
C ARG A 130 -1.83 -12.74 -18.92
N LYS A 131 -3.12 -12.93 -18.63
CA LYS A 131 -4.14 -13.30 -19.63
C LYS A 131 -4.70 -12.08 -20.37
N VAL A 132 -4.49 -10.88 -19.83
CA VAL A 132 -5.00 -9.64 -20.42
C VAL A 132 -4.26 -9.34 -21.72
N ILE A 133 -5.01 -9.27 -22.82
CA ILE A 133 -4.49 -8.91 -24.14
C ILE A 133 -4.63 -7.40 -24.31
N ARG A 134 -3.55 -6.73 -24.67
CA ARG A 134 -3.56 -5.30 -24.97
C ARG A 134 -4.31 -5.03 -26.27
N PRO A 135 -5.23 -4.05 -26.30
CA PRO A 135 -6.02 -3.76 -27.49
C PRO A 135 -5.17 -3.19 -28.65
N ASP A 136 -4.11 -2.45 -28.34
CA ASP A 136 -3.22 -1.79 -29.31
C ASP A 136 -2.29 -2.77 -30.04
N THR A 137 -1.68 -3.69 -29.32
CA THR A 137 -0.66 -4.62 -29.85
C THR A 137 -1.16 -6.04 -30.06
N LYS A 138 -2.38 -6.36 -29.60
CA LYS A 138 -2.96 -7.73 -29.58
C LYS A 138 -2.04 -8.77 -28.89
N LYS A 139 -1.14 -8.32 -28.04
CA LYS A 139 -0.20 -9.16 -27.26
C LYS A 139 -0.57 -9.13 -25.77
N PRO A 140 -0.25 -10.18 -25.02
CA PRO A 140 -0.44 -10.16 -23.59
C PRO A 140 0.43 -9.06 -22.94
N LEU A 141 0.05 -8.66 -21.71
CA LEU A 141 0.86 -7.73 -20.92
C LEU A 141 2.26 -8.31 -20.71
N SER A 142 3.28 -7.46 -20.86
CA SER A 142 4.65 -7.89 -20.62
C SER A 142 4.89 -8.11 -19.12
N GLU A 143 5.78 -9.04 -18.78
CA GLU A 143 6.20 -9.25 -17.38
C GLU A 143 6.76 -7.97 -16.76
N TYR A 144 7.43 -7.12 -17.56
CA TYR A 144 7.89 -5.80 -17.12
C TYR A 144 6.74 -4.87 -16.69
N THR A 145 5.60 -4.92 -17.41
CA THR A 145 4.40 -4.15 -17.04
C THR A 145 3.80 -4.67 -15.73
N ILE A 146 3.75 -5.99 -15.57
CA ILE A 146 3.25 -6.63 -14.33
C ILE A 146 4.16 -6.31 -13.15
N GLU A 147 5.48 -6.27 -13.36
CA GLU A 147 6.44 -5.80 -12.35
C GLU A 147 6.17 -4.35 -11.93
N GLY A 148 5.87 -3.47 -12.88
CA GLY A 148 5.47 -2.09 -12.60
C GLY A 148 4.24 -2.02 -11.69
N VAL A 149 3.18 -2.76 -12.03
CA VAL A 149 1.96 -2.87 -11.22
C VAL A 149 2.28 -3.41 -9.81
N HIS A 150 3.15 -4.42 -9.71
CA HIS A 150 3.60 -4.94 -8.42
C HIS A 150 4.36 -3.90 -7.59
N ALA A 151 5.27 -3.15 -8.21
CA ALA A 151 6.04 -2.10 -7.55
C ALA A 151 5.13 -0.99 -7.02
N THR A 152 4.14 -0.55 -7.80
CA THR A 152 3.12 0.43 -7.37
C THR A 152 2.31 -0.10 -6.19
N LEU A 153 1.83 -1.35 -6.23
CA LEU A 153 1.15 -1.99 -5.09
C LEU A 153 2.02 -2.06 -3.84
N CYS A 154 3.28 -2.47 -3.99
CA CYS A 154 4.23 -2.54 -2.89
C CYS A 154 4.47 -1.16 -2.26
N SER A 155 4.58 -0.10 -3.07
CA SER A 155 4.74 1.27 -2.58
C SER A 155 3.53 1.72 -1.77
N ILE A 156 2.31 1.58 -2.32
CA ILE A 156 1.06 1.95 -1.66
C ILE A 156 0.88 1.21 -0.32
N LEU A 157 1.12 -0.11 -0.31
CA LEU A 157 0.96 -0.91 0.90
C LEU A 157 2.08 -0.71 1.92
N SER A 158 3.28 -0.31 1.49
CA SER A 158 4.35 0.09 2.42
C SER A 158 4.01 1.40 3.11
N ASP A 159 3.44 2.36 2.38
CA ASP A 159 2.93 3.60 2.98
C ASP A 159 1.76 3.33 3.94
N ALA A 160 0.95 2.29 3.68
CA ALA A 160 -0.08 1.83 4.62
C ALA A 160 0.52 1.25 5.92
N VAL A 161 1.67 0.59 5.83
CA VAL A 161 2.40 0.11 7.02
C VAL A 161 3.01 1.28 7.78
N GLU A 162 3.67 2.23 7.10
CA GLU A 162 4.22 3.44 7.72
C GLU A 162 3.14 4.28 8.41
N GLY A 163 1.95 4.38 7.81
CA GLY A 163 0.79 5.06 8.38
C GLY A 163 0.06 4.28 9.48
N GLY A 164 0.50 3.07 9.84
CA GLY A 164 -0.11 2.23 10.89
C GLY A 164 -1.43 1.57 10.49
N PHE A 165 -1.80 1.58 9.21
CA PHE A 165 -2.99 0.90 8.68
C PHE A 165 -2.80 -0.62 8.54
N LEU A 166 -1.55 -1.06 8.36
CA LEU A 166 -1.15 -2.45 8.26
C LEU A 166 0.04 -2.74 9.19
N SER A 167 0.15 -3.97 9.69
CA SER A 167 1.30 -4.43 10.47
C SER A 167 2.49 -4.84 9.58
N HIS A 168 2.21 -5.27 8.35
CA HIS A 168 3.19 -5.69 7.36
C HIS A 168 2.61 -5.56 5.96
N ASN A 169 3.48 -5.48 4.96
CA ASN A 169 3.05 -5.39 3.56
C ASN A 169 2.75 -6.79 2.99
N PRO A 170 1.46 -7.13 2.71
CA PRO A 170 1.08 -8.46 2.23
C PRO A 170 1.47 -8.73 0.77
N ALA A 171 1.80 -7.69 0.00
CA ALA A 171 2.29 -7.85 -1.37
C ALA A 171 3.81 -8.17 -1.44
N TRP A 172 4.52 -8.00 -0.33
CA TRP A 172 5.97 -8.21 -0.29
C TRP A 172 6.35 -9.62 -0.76
N ARG A 173 7.28 -9.71 -1.72
CA ARG A 173 7.77 -10.98 -2.29
C ARG A 173 6.71 -11.88 -2.95
N THR A 174 5.53 -11.35 -3.29
CA THR A 174 4.49 -12.13 -3.99
C THR A 174 4.76 -12.26 -5.48
N TYR A 175 5.61 -11.41 -6.03
CA TYR A 175 6.04 -11.39 -7.42
C TYR A 175 7.55 -11.37 -7.54
N ARG A 176 8.10 -12.16 -8.46
CA ARG A 176 9.50 -12.10 -8.87
C ARG A 176 9.55 -11.97 -10.38
N TYR A 177 10.11 -10.88 -10.84
CA TYR A 177 10.44 -10.72 -12.23
C TYR A 177 11.71 -11.51 -12.55
N ALA A 178 11.58 -12.59 -13.30
CA ALA A 178 12.70 -13.28 -13.92
C ALA A 178 13.02 -12.59 -15.26
N GLY A 179 13.38 -11.30 -15.20
CA GLY A 179 13.67 -10.51 -16.39
C GLY A 179 14.78 -11.14 -17.19
N ARG A 180 14.57 -11.33 -18.49
CA ARG A 180 15.69 -11.52 -19.40
C ARG A 180 16.53 -10.25 -19.32
N LYS A 181 17.78 -10.38 -18.90
CA LYS A 181 18.77 -9.32 -19.12
C LYS A 181 18.80 -9.07 -20.63
N CYS A 182 18.13 -7.99 -21.05
CA CYS A 182 18.27 -7.53 -22.43
C CYS A 182 19.70 -6.99 -22.50
N GLU A 183 20.57 -7.71 -23.16
CA GLU A 183 21.88 -7.18 -23.52
C GLU A 183 21.63 -5.96 -24.38
N LYS A 184 21.89 -4.80 -23.82
CA LYS A 184 21.85 -3.56 -24.60
C LYS A 184 22.95 -3.66 -25.61
N LYS A 185 22.59 -3.75 -26.89
CA LYS A 185 23.56 -3.59 -27.98
C LYS A 185 24.09 -2.16 -27.88
N ILE A 186 25.29 -2.03 -27.41
CA ILE A 186 26.03 -0.77 -27.42
C ILE A 186 26.56 -0.63 -28.86
N ALA A 187 26.31 0.53 -29.48
CA ALA A 187 26.89 0.82 -30.78
C ALA A 187 28.42 0.81 -30.63
N ASP A 188 29.09 -0.01 -31.43
CA ASP A 188 30.51 0.05 -31.58
C ASP A 188 30.93 1.29 -32.38
N GLU A 189 32.24 1.53 -32.44
CA GLU A 189 32.78 2.72 -33.11
C GLU A 189 32.41 2.77 -34.60
N GLU A 190 32.39 1.63 -35.29
CA GLU A 190 31.99 1.54 -36.70
C GLU A 190 30.49 1.91 -36.89
N THR A 191 29.64 1.40 -36.01
CA THR A 191 28.20 1.76 -36.02
C THR A 191 27.99 3.22 -35.71
N ALA A 192 28.74 3.81 -34.77
CA ALA A 192 28.66 5.22 -34.43
C ALA A 192 29.08 6.10 -35.63
N GLN A 193 30.15 5.73 -36.35
CA GLN A 193 30.56 6.45 -37.55
C GLN A 193 29.53 6.37 -38.66
N LYS A 194 28.91 5.21 -38.87
CA LYS A 194 27.80 5.06 -39.86
C LYS A 194 26.59 5.93 -39.48
N ILE A 195 26.25 6.04 -38.20
CA ILE A 195 25.19 6.93 -37.75
C ILE A 195 25.53 8.40 -38.02
N ILE A 196 26.78 8.82 -37.70
CA ILE A 196 27.23 10.19 -37.93
C ILE A 196 27.17 10.53 -39.45
N ALA A 197 27.66 9.64 -40.32
CA ALA A 197 27.62 9.81 -41.75
C ALA A 197 26.15 9.90 -42.30
N ALA A 198 25.25 9.08 -41.77
CA ALA A 198 23.83 9.12 -42.15
C ALA A 198 23.13 10.43 -41.74
N LEU A 199 23.62 11.12 -40.72
CA LEU A 199 23.07 12.40 -40.25
C LEU A 199 23.45 13.58 -41.14
N GLU A 200 24.46 13.49 -41.99
CA GLU A 200 24.89 14.55 -42.93
C GLU A 200 23.83 14.94 -43.97
N GLY A 201 22.87 14.03 -44.20
CA GLY A 201 21.72 14.27 -45.11
C GLY A 201 20.47 14.81 -44.42
N GLU A 202 20.48 14.92 -43.11
CA GLU A 202 19.31 15.33 -42.30
C GLU A 202 19.30 16.85 -42.07
N SER A 203 18.15 17.34 -41.54
CA SER A 203 18.09 18.77 -41.16
C SER A 203 19.13 19.12 -40.10
N ILE A 204 19.75 20.29 -40.19
CA ILE A 204 20.80 20.77 -39.29
C ILE A 204 20.44 20.65 -37.81
N LYS A 205 19.16 20.74 -37.51
CA LYS A 205 18.65 20.59 -36.13
C LYS A 205 18.87 19.18 -35.58
N TYR A 206 18.56 18.15 -36.37
CA TYR A 206 18.75 16.76 -35.98
C TYR A 206 20.22 16.37 -36.01
N GLU A 207 20.94 16.79 -37.05
CA GLU A 207 22.37 16.54 -37.16
C GLU A 207 23.11 17.08 -35.92
N THR A 208 22.91 18.35 -35.59
CA THR A 208 23.54 18.98 -34.41
C THR A 208 23.13 18.28 -33.11
N TYR A 209 21.87 17.96 -32.95
CA TYR A 209 21.35 17.30 -31.74
C TYR A 209 21.99 15.94 -31.51
N PHE A 210 22.02 15.07 -32.53
CA PHE A 210 22.58 13.74 -32.40
C PHE A 210 24.10 13.75 -32.27
N LYS A 211 24.83 14.59 -33.02
CA LYS A 211 26.27 14.77 -32.89
C LYS A 211 26.63 15.25 -31.47
N LEU A 212 25.84 16.18 -30.91
CA LEU A 212 26.05 16.65 -29.53
C LEU A 212 25.82 15.54 -28.48
N ILE A 213 24.75 14.74 -28.63
CA ILE A 213 24.49 13.62 -27.71
C ILE A 213 25.60 12.57 -27.78
N ILE A 214 26.08 12.21 -28.98
CA ILE A 214 27.15 11.24 -29.16
C ILE A 214 28.45 11.76 -28.52
N ALA A 215 28.78 13.04 -28.75
CA ALA A 215 30.02 13.65 -28.23
C ALA A 215 30.00 13.82 -26.71
N THR A 216 28.84 14.16 -26.13
CA THR A 216 28.72 14.51 -24.69
C THR A 216 28.19 13.38 -23.82
N GLY A 217 27.58 12.35 -24.41
CA GLY A 217 26.89 11.28 -23.66
C GLY A 217 25.67 11.79 -22.87
N MET A 218 25.19 13.00 -23.15
CA MET A 218 24.04 13.56 -22.44
C MET A 218 22.78 12.73 -22.68
N ARG A 219 22.03 12.51 -21.61
CA ARG A 219 20.72 11.88 -21.68
C ARG A 219 19.64 12.95 -21.90
N ARG A 220 18.68 12.66 -22.77
CA ARG A 220 17.51 13.50 -23.00
C ARG A 220 16.72 13.71 -21.72
#